data_4a65aab2a0fd8a434c29454257be091e
#
_entry.id   4a65aab2a0fd8a434c29454257be091e
#
_cell.length_a   1.000
_cell.length_b   1.000
_cell.length_c   1.000
_cell.angle_alpha   90.00
_cell.angle_beta   90.00
_cell.angle_gamma   90.00
#
_symmetry.space_group_name_H-M   'P 1'
#
loop_
_entity.id
_entity.type
_entity.pdbx_description
1 polymer ?
#
loop_
_entity_poly.entity_id
_entity_poly.type
_entity_poly.pdbx_seq_one_letter_code
_entity_poly.pdbx_strand_id
1 'polypeptide(L)'
;MDLGRFSPQQSAAITAGEGPLSILAGPGSGKTTTLAGRIAYLVGDRAVPPTSILAITFTTAAAAALRRQLQTVLGDSATQVDIRTFHSFGLRVIRAWSEELGFGQTPPAVYGRDDARAVLREAARELGLLVTPEHGSADKRDPWAISISQLDHAVERYRLQHAREAEPATGDDSDVDVLEPSVLAELSAAYERRLESYAAVDYPGMLTLPLRLLEANERALVMLQDAYRWILVDEYQDCCRLQASLLERLTWRHLNLTVVGDPFQSIYRFRGADRRLLVEFPNAYSGAQ
;
A
#
# COMPACT_ATOMS: atom_id res chain seq x y z
N MET A 1 15.70 16.24 22.29
CA MET A 1 14.22 16.34 22.25
C MET A 1 13.67 16.33 23.69
N ASP A 2 12.68 17.18 24.02
CA ASP A 2 12.02 17.13 25.35
C ASP A 2 11.00 15.97 25.37
N LEU A 3 11.29 14.93 26.15
CA LEU A 3 10.45 13.75 26.35
C LEU A 3 9.44 13.93 27.49
N GLY A 4 9.54 14.97 28.29
CA GLY A 4 8.67 15.19 29.45
C GLY A 4 7.18 15.36 29.14
N ARG A 5 6.85 15.65 27.91
CA ARG A 5 5.46 15.76 27.42
C ARG A 5 4.83 14.42 27.00
N PHE A 6 5.59 13.34 26.98
CA PHE A 6 5.14 12.01 26.56
C PHE A 6 4.98 11.10 27.78
N SER A 7 4.07 10.14 27.68
CA SER A 7 3.99 9.08 28.71
C SER A 7 5.25 8.20 28.68
N PRO A 8 5.53 7.45 29.76
CA PRO A 8 6.67 6.53 29.79
C PRO A 8 6.66 5.53 28.61
N GLN A 9 5.49 5.02 28.25
CA GLN A 9 5.33 4.08 27.11
C GLN A 9 5.59 4.78 25.76
N GLN A 10 5.07 5.98 25.57
CA GLN A 10 5.36 6.78 24.38
C GLN A 10 6.85 7.11 24.29
N SER A 11 7.46 7.51 25.39
CA SER A 11 8.91 7.80 25.46
C SER A 11 9.74 6.57 25.08
N ALA A 12 9.38 5.39 25.60
CA ALA A 12 10.05 4.13 25.24
C ALA A 12 9.94 3.83 23.73
N ALA A 13 8.74 3.98 23.16
CA ALA A 13 8.51 3.78 21.72
C ALA A 13 9.28 4.82 20.86
N ILE A 14 9.32 6.08 21.30
CA ILE A 14 10.04 7.16 20.59
C ILE A 14 11.54 6.88 20.57
N THR A 15 12.11 6.44 21.68
CA THR A 15 13.56 6.24 21.84
C THR A 15 14.03 4.83 21.55
N ALA A 16 13.14 3.94 21.16
CA ALA A 16 13.50 2.57 20.77
C ALA A 16 14.65 2.55 19.73
N GLY A 17 15.50 1.54 19.80
CA GLY A 17 16.68 1.39 18.94
C GLY A 17 16.37 1.11 17.49
N GLU A 18 17.37 0.57 16.80
CA GLU A 18 17.23 0.00 15.46
C GLU A 18 16.47 -1.31 15.50
N GLY A 19 15.91 -1.71 14.37
CA GLY A 19 15.14 -2.93 14.23
C GLY A 19 13.64 -2.71 14.12
N PRO A 20 12.88 -3.81 14.04
CA PRO A 20 11.43 -3.75 13.89
C PRO A 20 10.78 -3.33 15.22
N LEU A 21 9.81 -2.42 15.12
CA LEU A 21 9.07 -1.90 16.28
C LEU A 21 7.57 -1.90 16.01
N SER A 22 6.79 -2.51 16.90
CA SER A 22 5.33 -2.50 16.85
C SER A 22 4.77 -1.69 18.03
N ILE A 23 3.98 -0.66 17.71
CA ILE A 23 3.33 0.21 18.70
C ILE A 23 1.84 -0.04 18.65
N LEU A 24 1.33 -0.77 19.66
CA LEU A 24 -0.09 -1.01 19.83
C LEU A 24 -0.70 0.08 20.71
N ALA A 25 -1.66 0.81 20.18
CA ALA A 25 -2.18 2.00 20.89
C ALA A 25 -3.63 2.28 20.51
N GLY A 26 -4.50 2.33 21.52
CA GLY A 26 -5.94 2.57 21.38
C GLY A 26 -6.32 3.97 20.86
N PRO A 27 -7.64 4.22 20.71
CA PRO A 27 -8.13 5.53 20.31
C PRO A 27 -7.68 6.62 21.27
N GLY A 28 -7.26 7.78 20.72
CA GLY A 28 -6.87 8.93 21.56
C GLY A 28 -5.55 8.79 22.33
N SER A 29 -4.84 7.67 22.21
CA SER A 29 -3.55 7.43 22.87
C SER A 29 -2.38 8.24 22.31
N GLY A 30 -2.59 8.99 21.22
CA GLY A 30 -1.55 9.78 20.58
C GLY A 30 -0.66 9.00 19.62
N LYS A 31 -1.18 7.98 18.90
CA LYS A 31 -0.47 7.19 17.88
C LYS A 31 0.37 8.07 16.95
N THR A 32 -0.28 8.97 16.22
CA THR A 32 0.40 9.87 15.27
C THR A 32 1.39 10.81 15.96
N THR A 33 1.10 11.24 17.19
CA THR A 33 2.02 12.06 17.99
C THR A 33 3.27 11.29 18.40
N THR A 34 3.13 10.01 18.75
CA THR A 34 4.25 9.12 19.07
C THR A 34 5.10 8.86 17.82
N LEU A 35 4.45 8.64 16.67
CA LEU A 35 5.13 8.46 15.39
C LEU A 35 5.93 9.71 15.00
N ALA A 36 5.33 10.90 15.11
CA ALA A 36 6.01 12.17 14.87
C ALA A 36 7.17 12.38 15.85
N GLY A 37 6.97 12.03 17.12
CA GLY A 37 8.02 12.07 18.15
C GLY A 37 9.20 11.18 17.80
N ARG A 38 8.93 9.95 17.32
CA ARG A 38 9.99 9.03 16.89
C ARG A 38 10.79 9.57 15.70
N ILE A 39 10.11 10.10 14.68
CA ILE A 39 10.82 10.74 13.56
C ILE A 39 11.68 11.91 14.05
N ALA A 40 11.14 12.76 14.92
CA ALA A 40 11.88 13.88 15.48
C ALA A 40 13.09 13.44 16.31
N TYR A 41 12.98 12.36 17.08
CA TYR A 41 14.07 11.75 17.82
C TYR A 41 15.15 11.17 16.89
N LEU A 42 14.74 10.44 15.85
CA LEU A 42 15.68 9.90 14.86
C LEU A 42 16.49 11.00 14.18
N VAL A 43 15.85 12.09 13.77
CA VAL A 43 16.52 13.21 13.10
C VAL A 43 17.35 14.04 14.07
N GLY A 44 16.76 14.43 15.21
CA GLY A 44 17.38 15.40 16.13
C GLY A 44 18.43 14.78 17.06
N ASP A 45 18.12 13.62 17.65
CA ASP A 45 18.98 13.01 18.70
C ASP A 45 19.87 11.90 18.15
N ARG A 46 19.40 11.14 17.13
CA ARG A 46 20.17 10.07 16.50
C ARG A 46 20.90 10.51 15.24
N ALA A 47 20.75 11.77 14.82
CA ALA A 47 21.35 12.34 13.62
C ALA A 47 21.09 11.53 12.33
N VAL A 48 19.91 10.89 12.26
CA VAL A 48 19.47 10.18 11.04
C VAL A 48 19.15 11.22 9.97
N PRO A 49 19.70 11.09 8.74
CA PRO A 49 19.36 11.99 7.65
C PRO A 49 17.84 11.98 7.38
N PRO A 50 17.13 13.12 7.39
CA PRO A 50 15.68 13.14 7.16
C PRO A 50 15.27 12.54 5.81
N THR A 51 16.13 12.66 4.80
CA THR A 51 15.94 12.09 3.46
C THR A 51 15.94 10.56 3.45
N SER A 52 16.48 9.91 4.48
CA SER A 52 16.50 8.44 4.63
C SER A 52 15.27 7.89 5.36
N ILE A 53 14.30 8.75 5.68
CA ILE A 53 13.08 8.38 6.40
C ILE A 53 11.88 8.43 5.45
N LEU A 54 11.16 7.32 5.35
CA LEU A 54 9.87 7.21 4.69
C LEU A 54 8.77 7.01 5.75
N ALA A 55 7.83 7.94 5.82
CA ALA A 55 6.64 7.79 6.65
C ALA A 55 5.41 7.54 5.78
N ILE A 56 4.75 6.41 6.00
CA ILE A 56 3.57 6.01 5.24
C ILE A 56 2.33 6.15 6.12
N THR A 57 1.30 6.79 5.57
CA THR A 57 0.00 6.95 6.19
C THR A 57 -1.09 6.40 5.27
N PHE A 58 -2.28 6.16 5.82
CA PHE A 58 -3.38 5.59 5.04
C PHE A 58 -4.09 6.62 4.15
N THR A 59 -4.12 7.88 4.59
CA THR A 59 -4.82 8.96 3.87
C THR A 59 -3.94 10.18 3.63
N THR A 60 -4.25 10.93 2.58
CA THR A 60 -3.59 12.21 2.30
C THR A 60 -3.78 13.23 3.42
N ALA A 61 -4.92 13.20 4.10
CA ALA A 61 -5.20 14.05 5.27
C ALA A 61 -4.28 13.70 6.45
N ALA A 62 -4.06 12.40 6.74
CA ALA A 62 -3.13 11.95 7.78
C ALA A 62 -1.68 12.32 7.42
N ALA A 63 -1.27 12.15 6.16
CA ALA A 63 0.04 12.58 5.69
C ALA A 63 0.26 14.10 5.88
N ALA A 64 -0.75 14.91 5.57
CA ALA A 64 -0.68 16.35 5.78
C ALA A 64 -0.65 16.72 7.28
N ALA A 65 -1.38 16.00 8.13
CA ALA A 65 -1.36 16.20 9.58
C ALA A 65 0.01 15.86 10.17
N LEU A 66 0.58 14.71 9.79
CA LEU A 66 1.93 14.31 10.23
C LEU A 66 2.99 15.33 9.78
N ARG A 67 2.89 15.84 8.55
CA ARG A 67 3.80 16.86 8.03
C ARG A 67 3.75 18.15 8.85
N ARG A 68 2.55 18.63 9.22
CA ARG A 68 2.39 19.80 10.10
C ARG A 68 3.00 19.58 11.49
N GLN A 69 2.80 18.41 12.09
CA GLN A 69 3.39 18.09 13.39
C GLN A 69 4.92 18.08 13.32
N LEU A 70 5.50 17.46 12.30
CA LEU A 70 6.95 17.45 12.12
C LEU A 70 7.51 18.84 11.85
N GLN A 71 6.82 19.68 11.08
CA GLN A 71 7.21 21.05 10.84
C GLN A 71 7.33 21.86 12.15
N THR A 72 6.42 21.62 13.11
CA THR A 72 6.46 22.29 14.42
C THR A 72 7.68 21.88 15.26
N VAL A 73 8.17 20.63 15.07
CA VAL A 73 9.27 20.09 15.92
C VAL A 73 10.63 20.18 15.23
N LEU A 74 10.69 19.94 13.93
CA LEU A 74 11.93 19.85 13.15
C LEU A 74 12.20 21.09 12.27
N GLY A 75 11.23 22.04 12.18
CA GLY A 75 11.34 23.17 11.27
C GLY A 75 11.57 22.72 9.83
N ASP A 76 12.53 23.33 9.15
CA ASP A 76 12.82 23.08 7.72
C ASP A 76 13.23 21.63 7.43
N SER A 77 13.87 20.94 8.40
CA SER A 77 14.26 19.54 8.24
C SER A 77 13.05 18.60 8.00
N ALA A 78 11.86 18.98 8.49
CA ALA A 78 10.63 18.23 8.26
C ALA A 78 10.27 18.09 6.77
N THR A 79 10.68 19.06 5.93
CA THR A 79 10.40 19.04 4.49
C THR A 79 11.18 17.96 3.73
N GLN A 80 12.27 17.47 4.32
CA GLN A 80 13.12 16.46 3.76
C GLN A 80 12.67 15.02 4.09
N VAL A 81 11.79 14.85 5.09
CA VAL A 81 11.18 13.56 5.39
C VAL A 81 10.16 13.22 4.31
N ASP A 82 10.28 12.04 3.71
CA ASP A 82 9.33 11.61 2.69
C ASP A 82 8.07 11.05 3.35
N ILE A 83 6.97 11.81 3.32
CA ILE A 83 5.70 11.45 3.93
C ILE A 83 4.67 11.20 2.82
N ARG A 84 4.13 9.96 2.73
CA ARG A 84 3.27 9.54 1.64
C ARG A 84 2.14 8.62 2.09
N THR A 85 1.16 8.42 1.20
CA THR A 85 0.31 7.24 1.25
C THR A 85 0.97 6.10 0.46
N PHE A 86 0.55 4.85 0.67
CA PHE A 86 1.04 3.71 -0.12
C PHE A 86 0.94 3.94 -1.63
N HIS A 87 -0.23 4.40 -2.11
CA HIS A 87 -0.45 4.67 -3.53
C HIS A 87 0.45 5.80 -4.05
N SER A 88 0.62 6.89 -3.29
CA SER A 88 1.49 7.98 -3.72
C SER A 88 2.98 7.60 -3.70
N PHE A 89 3.38 6.69 -2.82
CA PHE A 89 4.71 6.08 -2.83
C PHE A 89 4.88 5.20 -4.07
N GLY A 90 3.93 4.29 -4.32
CA GLY A 90 3.95 3.40 -5.48
C GLY A 90 4.00 4.17 -6.80
N LEU A 91 3.17 5.21 -6.94
CA LEU A 91 3.20 6.07 -8.14
C LEU A 91 4.56 6.77 -8.32
N ARG A 92 5.20 7.20 -7.23
CA ARG A 92 6.56 7.75 -7.30
C ARG A 92 7.56 6.73 -7.80
N VAL A 93 7.49 5.48 -7.31
CA VAL A 93 8.36 4.38 -7.77
C VAL A 93 8.12 4.11 -9.25
N ILE A 94 6.85 3.97 -9.68
CA ILE A 94 6.49 3.75 -11.09
C ILE A 94 7.04 4.85 -12.00
N ARG A 95 6.94 6.10 -11.57
CA ARG A 95 7.47 7.24 -12.35
C ARG A 95 8.99 7.27 -12.43
N ALA A 96 9.67 6.88 -11.36
CA ALA A 96 11.13 6.83 -11.32
C ALA A 96 11.72 5.67 -12.14
N TRP A 97 10.94 4.60 -12.33
CA TRP A 97 11.33 3.37 -13.01
C TRP A 97 10.41 3.05 -14.20
N SER A 98 9.95 4.12 -14.87
CA SER A 98 8.97 4.04 -15.97
C SER A 98 9.48 3.20 -17.13
N GLU A 99 10.75 3.30 -17.51
CA GLU A 99 11.37 2.54 -18.59
C GLU A 99 11.43 1.04 -18.26
N GLU A 100 11.88 0.70 -17.06
CA GLU A 100 12.00 -0.69 -16.60
C GLU A 100 10.63 -1.37 -16.43
N LEU A 101 9.59 -0.60 -16.18
CA LEU A 101 8.21 -1.07 -16.12
C LEU A 101 7.50 -1.09 -17.48
N GLY A 102 8.20 -0.78 -18.58
CA GLY A 102 7.65 -0.87 -19.93
C GLY A 102 6.89 0.37 -20.42
N PHE A 103 6.80 1.43 -19.63
CA PHE A 103 6.11 2.68 -20.02
C PHE A 103 6.99 3.63 -20.86
N GLY A 104 8.29 3.32 -21.02
CA GLY A 104 9.22 4.19 -21.71
C GLY A 104 9.57 5.46 -20.92
N GLN A 105 9.98 6.51 -21.64
CA GLN A 105 10.43 7.76 -21.02
C GLN A 105 9.28 8.62 -20.46
N THR A 106 8.06 8.40 -20.90
CA THR A 106 6.89 9.14 -20.43
C THR A 106 6.21 8.34 -19.30
N PRO A 107 6.14 8.89 -18.08
CA PRO A 107 5.45 8.23 -17.00
C PRO A 107 3.97 7.95 -17.33
N PRO A 108 3.42 6.82 -16.86
CA PRO A 108 2.05 6.45 -17.19
C PRO A 108 1.02 7.43 -16.65
N ALA A 109 -0.10 7.56 -17.37
CA ALA A 109 -1.28 8.26 -16.90
C ALA A 109 -1.93 7.48 -15.73
N VAL A 110 -2.50 8.22 -14.78
CA VAL A 110 -3.26 7.60 -13.69
C VAL A 110 -4.72 7.55 -14.08
N TYR A 111 -5.26 6.35 -14.22
CA TYR A 111 -6.66 6.11 -14.54
C TYR A 111 -7.51 6.07 -13.27
N GLY A 112 -8.57 6.85 -13.27
CA GLY A 112 -9.63 6.78 -12.26
C GLY A 112 -10.51 5.55 -12.47
N ARG A 113 -11.50 5.37 -11.58
CA ARG A 113 -12.38 4.20 -11.62
C ARG A 113 -13.17 4.09 -12.93
N ASP A 114 -13.62 5.20 -13.50
CA ASP A 114 -14.42 5.18 -14.72
C ASP A 114 -13.57 4.82 -15.95
N ASP A 115 -12.34 5.37 -16.04
CA ASP A 115 -11.38 5.01 -17.09
C ASP A 115 -10.99 3.53 -16.98
N ALA A 116 -10.65 3.07 -15.78
CA ALA A 116 -10.31 1.69 -15.50
C ALA A 116 -11.44 0.72 -15.90
N ARG A 117 -12.69 1.07 -15.60
CA ARG A 117 -13.86 0.29 -16.02
C ARG A 117 -14.09 0.30 -17.53
N ALA A 118 -13.74 1.38 -18.21
CA ALA A 118 -13.80 1.42 -19.66
C ALA A 118 -12.81 0.41 -20.27
N VAL A 119 -11.59 0.40 -19.79
CA VAL A 119 -10.55 -0.57 -20.20
C VAL A 119 -10.96 -2.01 -19.87
N LEU A 120 -11.54 -2.23 -18.69
CA LEU A 120 -12.03 -3.55 -18.28
C LEU A 120 -13.16 -4.06 -19.20
N ARG A 121 -14.09 -3.19 -19.62
CA ARG A 121 -15.13 -3.54 -20.61
C ARG A 121 -14.52 -3.99 -21.94
N GLU A 122 -13.47 -3.35 -22.39
CA GLU A 122 -12.78 -3.74 -23.61
C GLU A 122 -12.12 -5.11 -23.47
N ALA A 123 -11.43 -5.36 -22.37
CA ALA A 123 -10.82 -6.65 -22.07
C ALA A 123 -11.87 -7.77 -21.98
N ALA A 124 -12.99 -7.51 -21.29
CA ALA A 124 -14.09 -8.46 -21.17
C ALA A 124 -14.75 -8.79 -22.53
N ARG A 125 -14.89 -7.80 -23.43
CA ARG A 125 -15.40 -8.04 -24.80
C ARG A 125 -14.43 -8.86 -25.63
N GLU A 126 -13.14 -8.64 -25.52
CA GLU A 126 -12.12 -9.41 -26.20
C GLU A 126 -12.21 -10.90 -25.87
N LEU A 127 -12.51 -11.22 -24.62
CA LEU A 127 -12.68 -12.59 -24.13
C LEU A 127 -14.10 -13.16 -24.32
N GLY A 128 -15.00 -12.42 -24.98
CA GLY A 128 -16.38 -12.86 -25.19
C GLY A 128 -17.22 -12.93 -23.91
N LEU A 129 -16.79 -12.29 -22.83
CA LEU A 129 -17.56 -12.23 -21.60
C LEU A 129 -18.76 -11.29 -21.75
N LEU A 130 -19.96 -11.79 -21.37
CA LEU A 130 -21.19 -11.01 -21.43
C LEU A 130 -21.19 -9.97 -20.33
N VAL A 131 -21.06 -8.72 -20.74
CA VAL A 131 -21.26 -7.56 -19.84
C VAL A 131 -22.55 -6.88 -20.26
N THR A 132 -23.49 -6.74 -19.31
CA THR A 132 -24.76 -6.05 -19.59
C THR A 132 -24.49 -4.60 -20.01
N PRO A 133 -25.11 -4.09 -21.09
CA PRO A 133 -25.02 -2.70 -21.49
C PRO A 133 -25.63 -1.80 -20.40
N GLU A 134 -24.98 -0.70 -20.07
CA GLU A 134 -25.48 0.27 -19.06
C GLU A 134 -26.72 1.04 -19.52
N HIS A 135 -27.19 0.87 -20.74
CA HIS A 135 -28.34 1.58 -21.32
C HIS A 135 -29.51 0.64 -21.60
N GLY A 136 -30.43 0.60 -20.69
CA GLY A 136 -31.89 0.65 -20.85
C GLY A 136 -32.64 -0.47 -21.59
N SER A 137 -32.01 -1.53 -22.12
CA SER A 137 -32.72 -2.61 -22.80
C SER A 137 -32.21 -4.01 -22.46
N ALA A 138 -31.42 -4.16 -21.43
CA ALA A 138 -31.12 -5.51 -20.93
C ALA A 138 -32.37 -6.08 -20.28
N ASP A 139 -32.83 -7.19 -20.81
CA ASP A 139 -33.87 -7.99 -20.17
C ASP A 139 -33.38 -8.28 -18.73
N LYS A 140 -34.01 -7.65 -17.74
CA LYS A 140 -33.70 -7.81 -16.31
C LYS A 140 -33.79 -9.25 -15.80
N ARG A 141 -33.93 -10.22 -16.71
CA ARG A 141 -34.24 -11.62 -16.46
C ARG A 141 -33.08 -12.58 -16.75
N ASP A 142 -31.90 -12.07 -17.19
CA ASP A 142 -30.76 -12.97 -17.26
C ASP A 142 -30.02 -12.96 -15.89
N PRO A 143 -30.24 -13.96 -15.02
CA PRO A 143 -29.61 -14.04 -13.71
C PRO A 143 -28.09 -14.29 -13.79
N TRP A 144 -27.57 -14.56 -15.01
CA TRP A 144 -26.16 -14.84 -15.28
C TRP A 144 -25.41 -13.64 -15.87
N ALA A 145 -26.07 -12.52 -16.10
CA ALA A 145 -25.45 -11.32 -16.62
C ALA A 145 -24.55 -10.67 -15.57
N ILE A 146 -23.24 -10.77 -15.75
CA ILE A 146 -22.24 -10.17 -14.85
C ILE A 146 -22.15 -8.67 -15.16
N SER A 147 -22.32 -7.83 -14.14
CA SER A 147 -22.14 -6.38 -14.27
C SER A 147 -20.67 -5.99 -14.31
N ILE A 148 -20.34 -4.87 -14.98
CA ILE A 148 -18.95 -4.33 -14.99
C ILE A 148 -18.46 -4.03 -13.57
N SER A 149 -19.33 -3.68 -12.64
CA SER A 149 -18.96 -3.42 -11.23
C SER A 149 -18.52 -4.70 -10.53
N GLN A 150 -19.19 -5.83 -10.79
CA GLN A 150 -18.79 -7.13 -10.24
C GLN A 150 -17.46 -7.59 -10.82
N LEU A 151 -17.25 -7.41 -12.14
CA LEU A 151 -15.95 -7.70 -12.76
C LEU A 151 -14.84 -6.82 -12.22
N ASP A 152 -15.09 -5.52 -12.03
CA ASP A 152 -14.14 -4.56 -11.48
C ASP A 152 -13.66 -5.01 -10.09
N HIS A 153 -14.60 -5.36 -9.20
CA HIS A 153 -14.28 -5.87 -7.86
C HIS A 153 -13.54 -7.22 -7.91
N ALA A 154 -13.95 -8.12 -8.79
CA ALA A 154 -13.32 -9.44 -8.91
C ALA A 154 -11.87 -9.33 -9.41
N VAL A 155 -11.63 -8.53 -10.45
CA VAL A 155 -10.29 -8.29 -11.02
C VAL A 155 -9.41 -7.54 -10.02
N GLU A 156 -9.93 -6.49 -9.35
CA GLU A 156 -9.18 -5.78 -8.31
C GLU A 156 -8.74 -6.74 -7.21
N ARG A 157 -9.66 -7.54 -6.67
CA ARG A 157 -9.37 -8.54 -5.63
C ARG A 157 -8.34 -9.55 -6.10
N TYR A 158 -8.53 -10.13 -7.30
CA TYR A 158 -7.61 -11.08 -7.90
C TYR A 158 -6.19 -10.51 -8.00
N ARG A 159 -6.03 -9.31 -8.54
CA ARG A 159 -4.72 -8.66 -8.71
C ARG A 159 -4.03 -8.39 -7.38
N LEU A 160 -4.77 -7.95 -6.36
CA LEU A 160 -4.22 -7.69 -5.03
C LEU A 160 -3.82 -8.99 -4.30
N GLN A 161 -4.49 -10.10 -4.57
CA GLN A 161 -4.17 -11.41 -3.98
C GLN A 161 -3.01 -12.11 -4.69
N HIS A 162 -2.96 -12.02 -6.03
CA HIS A 162 -1.99 -12.76 -6.86
C HIS A 162 -0.81 -11.91 -7.33
N ALA A 163 -0.63 -10.72 -6.81
CA ALA A 163 0.55 -9.90 -7.08
C ALA A 163 1.85 -10.55 -6.54
N ARG A 164 1.72 -11.52 -5.67
CA ARG A 164 2.77 -12.43 -5.20
C ARG A 164 2.25 -13.85 -5.42
N GLU A 165 3.08 -14.78 -5.87
CA GLU A 165 2.81 -16.23 -5.88
C GLU A 165 2.74 -16.79 -4.44
N ALA A 166 1.91 -16.23 -3.58
CA ALA A 166 1.84 -16.59 -2.18
C ALA A 166 0.41 -16.92 -1.79
N GLU A 167 0.29 -18.08 -1.18
CA GLU A 167 -0.82 -18.69 -0.46
C GLU A 167 -2.22 -18.09 -0.61
N PRO A 168 -3.23 -18.91 -0.94
CA PRO A 168 -4.61 -18.47 -1.02
C PRO A 168 -5.00 -17.81 0.31
N ALA A 169 -5.63 -16.65 0.22
CA ALA A 169 -6.20 -15.98 1.38
C ALA A 169 -7.17 -16.95 2.05
N THR A 170 -6.83 -17.40 3.27
CA THR A 170 -7.73 -18.13 4.15
C THR A 170 -8.76 -17.14 4.73
N GLY A 171 -9.63 -16.63 3.89
CA GLY A 171 -10.74 -15.78 4.24
C GLY A 171 -12.03 -16.50 3.82
N ASP A 172 -12.90 -16.70 4.77
CA ASP A 172 -14.30 -17.08 4.57
C ASP A 172 -15.02 -15.93 3.85
N ASP A 173 -14.77 -15.79 2.55
CA ASP A 173 -15.45 -14.85 1.66
C ASP A 173 -16.49 -15.66 0.88
N SER A 174 -17.69 -15.75 1.47
CA SER A 174 -18.92 -16.23 0.83
C SER A 174 -19.45 -15.28 -0.26
N ASP A 175 -18.65 -14.37 -0.78
CA ASP A 175 -18.96 -13.65 -1.99
C ASP A 175 -18.66 -14.56 -3.18
N VAL A 176 -19.74 -15.02 -3.79
CA VAL A 176 -19.79 -15.86 -4.98
C VAL A 176 -18.72 -15.41 -5.98
N ASP A 177 -17.77 -16.29 -6.27
CA ASP A 177 -16.82 -16.07 -7.35
C ASP A 177 -17.60 -15.91 -8.65
N VAL A 178 -17.65 -14.67 -9.13
CA VAL A 178 -18.43 -14.27 -10.30
C VAL A 178 -17.93 -14.96 -11.57
N LEU A 179 -16.66 -15.42 -11.54
CA LEU A 179 -15.98 -16.12 -12.64
C LEU A 179 -15.13 -17.25 -12.09
N GLU A 180 -14.94 -18.30 -12.88
CA GLU A 180 -13.94 -19.33 -12.62
C GLU A 180 -12.54 -18.70 -12.50
N PRO A 181 -11.66 -19.19 -11.59
CA PRO A 181 -10.34 -18.62 -11.34
C PRO A 181 -9.48 -18.48 -12.61
N SER A 182 -9.56 -19.44 -13.54
CA SER A 182 -8.85 -19.41 -14.82
C SER A 182 -9.32 -18.27 -15.73
N VAL A 183 -10.63 -18.04 -15.80
CA VAL A 183 -11.22 -16.96 -16.60
C VAL A 183 -10.89 -15.61 -15.98
N LEU A 184 -10.89 -15.52 -14.64
CA LEU A 184 -10.52 -14.32 -13.93
C LEU A 184 -9.04 -13.96 -14.13
N ALA A 185 -8.16 -14.97 -14.14
CA ALA A 185 -6.74 -14.79 -14.44
C ALA A 185 -6.54 -14.25 -15.87
N GLU A 186 -7.25 -14.83 -16.86
CA GLU A 186 -7.19 -14.41 -18.25
C GLU A 186 -7.73 -12.99 -18.46
N LEU A 187 -8.85 -12.65 -17.83
CA LEU A 187 -9.42 -11.31 -17.83
C LEU A 187 -8.47 -10.29 -17.19
N SER A 188 -7.88 -10.63 -16.06
CA SER A 188 -6.90 -9.78 -15.39
C SER A 188 -5.68 -9.51 -16.27
N ALA A 189 -5.15 -10.55 -16.92
CA ALA A 189 -4.03 -10.40 -17.83
C ALA A 189 -4.38 -9.56 -19.07
N ALA A 190 -5.55 -9.75 -19.66
CA ALA A 190 -6.03 -8.96 -20.80
C ALA A 190 -6.21 -7.48 -20.40
N TYR A 191 -6.76 -7.24 -19.23
CA TYR A 191 -6.92 -5.90 -18.67
C TYR A 191 -5.58 -5.20 -18.44
N GLU A 192 -4.59 -5.89 -17.83
CA GLU A 192 -3.25 -5.33 -17.60
C GLU A 192 -2.55 -4.99 -18.92
N ARG A 193 -2.59 -5.88 -19.92
CA ARG A 193 -2.02 -5.59 -21.25
C ARG A 193 -2.63 -4.34 -21.90
N ARG A 194 -3.94 -4.10 -21.71
CA ARG A 194 -4.59 -2.89 -22.22
C ARG A 194 -4.15 -1.64 -21.49
N LEU A 195 -4.05 -1.69 -20.16
CA LEU A 195 -3.49 -0.58 -19.37
C LEU A 195 -2.07 -0.23 -19.84
N GLU A 196 -1.23 -1.24 -20.08
CA GLU A 196 0.11 -1.04 -20.62
C GLU A 196 0.06 -0.38 -22.01
N SER A 197 -0.82 -0.85 -22.91
CA SER A 197 -0.96 -0.28 -24.25
C SER A 197 -1.42 1.17 -24.26
N TYR A 198 -2.16 1.60 -23.23
CA TYR A 198 -2.57 2.98 -23.02
C TYR A 198 -1.55 3.80 -22.21
N ALA A 199 -0.40 3.22 -21.88
CA ALA A 199 0.56 3.80 -20.94
C ALA A 199 -0.14 4.33 -19.67
N ALA A 200 -0.98 3.50 -19.06
CA ALA A 200 -1.81 3.86 -17.93
C ALA A 200 -1.60 2.95 -16.73
N VAL A 201 -1.84 3.47 -15.55
CA VAL A 201 -1.84 2.75 -14.28
C VAL A 201 -3.12 3.07 -13.51
N ASP A 202 -3.75 2.05 -12.97
CA ASP A 202 -4.91 2.16 -12.07
C ASP A 202 -4.48 2.08 -10.58
N TYR A 203 -5.43 2.22 -9.67
CA TYR A 203 -5.16 2.18 -8.22
C TYR A 203 -4.49 0.88 -7.76
N PRO A 204 -4.98 -0.34 -8.10
CA PRO A 204 -4.26 -1.58 -7.80
C PRO A 204 -2.86 -1.62 -8.39
N GLY A 205 -2.69 -1.15 -9.63
CA GLY A 205 -1.40 -1.07 -10.32
C GLY A 205 -0.36 -0.24 -9.58
N MET A 206 -0.79 0.81 -8.84
CA MET A 206 0.13 1.61 -8.02
C MET A 206 0.77 0.81 -6.88
N LEU A 207 0.24 -0.34 -6.51
CA LEU A 207 0.80 -1.23 -5.50
C LEU A 207 1.47 -2.46 -6.11
N THR A 208 0.85 -3.06 -7.13
CA THR A 208 1.33 -4.31 -7.74
C THR A 208 2.59 -4.10 -8.56
N LEU A 209 2.66 -3.02 -9.36
CA LEU A 209 3.82 -2.74 -10.21
C LEU A 209 5.11 -2.44 -9.41
N PRO A 210 5.09 -1.61 -8.33
CA PRO A 210 6.26 -1.46 -7.48
C PRO A 210 6.74 -2.77 -6.86
N LEU A 211 5.84 -3.63 -6.40
CA LEU A 211 6.25 -4.92 -5.84
C LEU A 211 6.90 -5.81 -6.90
N ARG A 212 6.29 -5.96 -8.08
CA ARG A 212 6.88 -6.69 -9.24
C ARG A 212 8.24 -6.13 -9.63
N LEU A 213 8.40 -4.80 -9.64
CA LEU A 213 9.69 -4.17 -9.91
C LEU A 213 10.74 -4.59 -8.88
N LEU A 214 10.43 -4.53 -7.59
CA LEU A 214 11.36 -4.90 -6.53
C LEU A 214 11.71 -6.40 -6.50
N GLU A 215 10.84 -7.24 -7.05
CA GLU A 215 11.07 -8.68 -7.19
C GLU A 215 11.94 -9.01 -8.41
N ALA A 216 11.76 -8.28 -9.50
CA ALA A 216 12.43 -8.54 -10.78
C ALA A 216 13.72 -7.73 -10.99
N ASN A 217 13.90 -6.59 -10.28
CA ASN A 217 14.99 -5.66 -10.51
C ASN A 217 15.78 -5.38 -9.22
N GLU A 218 16.89 -6.11 -9.05
CA GLU A 218 17.78 -5.98 -7.88
C GLU A 218 18.34 -4.56 -7.72
N ARG A 219 18.64 -3.86 -8.82
CA ARG A 219 19.12 -2.47 -8.79
C ARG A 219 18.07 -1.54 -8.18
N ALA A 220 16.82 -1.66 -8.58
CA ALA A 220 15.71 -0.88 -8.03
C ALA A 220 15.54 -1.17 -6.53
N LEU A 221 15.58 -2.45 -6.15
CA LEU A 221 15.48 -2.87 -4.77
C LEU A 221 16.59 -2.26 -3.90
N VAL A 222 17.83 -2.43 -4.29
CA VAL A 222 19.00 -1.91 -3.53
C VAL A 222 18.93 -0.39 -3.42
N MET A 223 18.63 0.32 -4.51
CA MET A 223 18.54 1.78 -4.49
C MET A 223 17.46 2.30 -3.56
N LEU A 224 16.29 1.66 -3.52
CA LEU A 224 15.20 2.06 -2.62
C LEU A 224 15.50 1.69 -1.17
N GLN A 225 16.14 0.56 -0.89
CA GLN A 225 16.59 0.18 0.44
C GLN A 225 17.67 1.13 0.99
N ASP A 226 18.60 1.58 0.15
CA ASP A 226 19.63 2.54 0.55
C ASP A 226 19.04 3.95 0.73
N ALA A 227 18.06 4.34 -0.09
CA ALA A 227 17.35 5.61 0.03
C ALA A 227 16.48 5.69 1.30
N TYR A 228 15.82 4.59 1.67
CA TYR A 228 14.88 4.55 2.80
C TYR A 228 15.33 3.57 3.87
N ARG A 229 16.25 4.02 4.71
CA ARG A 229 16.80 3.20 5.81
C ARG A 229 15.87 3.10 7.01
N TRP A 230 14.89 3.98 7.13
CA TRP A 230 13.89 4.00 8.19
C TRP A 230 12.50 4.13 7.56
N ILE A 231 11.64 3.18 7.83
CA ILE A 231 10.26 3.19 7.36
C ILE A 231 9.31 3.17 8.54
N LEU A 232 8.39 4.13 8.58
CA LEU A 232 7.40 4.24 9.65
C LEU A 232 6.00 4.22 9.03
N VAL A 233 5.10 3.40 9.56
CA VAL A 233 3.75 3.19 9.01
C VAL A 233 2.71 3.48 10.08
N ASP A 234 1.81 4.41 9.79
CA ASP A 234 0.64 4.70 10.65
C ASP A 234 -0.57 3.85 10.22
N GLU A 235 -1.46 3.53 11.16
CA GLU A 235 -2.68 2.75 10.96
C GLU A 235 -2.43 1.38 10.28
N TYR A 236 -1.40 0.66 10.75
CA TYR A 236 -0.94 -0.59 10.12
C TYR A 236 -1.99 -1.71 10.11
N GLN A 237 -3.00 -1.68 11.03
CA GLN A 237 -4.13 -2.61 11.03
C GLN A 237 -5.00 -2.54 9.77
N ASP A 238 -4.88 -1.46 8.98
CA ASP A 238 -5.60 -1.25 7.74
C ASP A 238 -4.79 -1.66 6.49
N CYS A 239 -3.57 -2.17 6.69
CA CYS A 239 -2.74 -2.68 5.60
C CYS A 239 -3.25 -4.02 5.08
N CYS A 240 -3.16 -4.20 3.77
CA CYS A 240 -3.34 -5.50 3.12
C CYS A 240 -1.98 -6.24 2.99
N ARG A 241 -2.03 -7.53 2.65
CA ARG A 241 -0.83 -8.37 2.49
C ARG A 241 0.13 -7.83 1.43
N LEU A 242 -0.39 -7.29 0.32
CA LEU A 242 0.44 -6.68 -0.72
C LEU A 242 1.27 -5.50 -0.20
N GLN A 243 0.66 -4.63 0.61
CA GLN A 243 1.36 -3.51 1.25
C GLN A 243 2.41 -3.99 2.26
N ALA A 244 2.08 -5.02 3.04
CA ALA A 244 3.05 -5.65 3.94
C ALA A 244 4.24 -6.26 3.18
N SER A 245 3.99 -6.96 2.06
CA SER A 245 5.06 -7.51 1.20
C SER A 245 5.96 -6.41 0.62
N LEU A 246 5.37 -5.29 0.21
CA LEU A 246 6.15 -4.13 -0.26
C LEU A 246 7.07 -3.58 0.83
N LEU A 247 6.56 -3.45 2.07
CA LEU A 247 7.35 -3.01 3.22
C LEU A 247 8.45 -4.02 3.57
N GLU A 248 8.15 -5.31 3.56
CA GLU A 248 9.11 -6.39 3.79
C GLU A 248 10.29 -6.29 2.83
N ARG A 249 10.01 -6.14 1.52
CA ARG A 249 11.08 -5.97 0.51
C ARG A 249 11.92 -4.73 0.76
N LEU A 250 11.29 -3.61 1.06
CA LEU A 250 12.00 -2.35 1.30
C LEU A 250 12.86 -2.38 2.57
N THR A 251 12.44 -3.12 3.61
CA THR A 251 13.12 -3.12 4.91
C THR A 251 14.07 -4.30 5.11
N TRP A 252 14.12 -5.27 4.19
CA TRP A 252 14.87 -6.52 4.34
C TRP A 252 16.32 -6.36 4.81
N ARG A 253 17.02 -5.32 4.35
CA ARG A 253 18.43 -5.09 4.70
C ARG A 253 18.65 -4.46 6.07
N HIS A 254 17.72 -3.65 6.54
CA HIS A 254 17.91 -2.84 7.75
C HIS A 254 16.98 -3.25 8.87
N LEU A 255 15.84 -3.83 8.55
CA LEU A 255 14.74 -4.16 9.47
C LEU A 255 14.20 -2.95 10.27
N ASN A 256 14.56 -1.72 9.92
CA ASN A 256 14.13 -0.50 10.61
C ASN A 256 12.69 -0.13 10.20
N LEU A 257 11.75 -1.01 10.52
CA LEU A 257 10.32 -0.85 10.29
C LEU A 257 9.60 -0.56 11.61
N THR A 258 9.02 0.62 11.72
CA THR A 258 8.14 0.97 12.83
C THR A 258 6.70 0.95 12.34
N VAL A 259 5.85 0.15 12.96
CA VAL A 259 4.41 0.11 12.67
C VAL A 259 3.61 0.59 13.88
N VAL A 260 2.59 1.40 13.63
CA VAL A 260 1.69 1.91 14.67
C VAL A 260 0.27 1.58 14.28
N GLY A 261 -0.52 1.09 15.23
CA GLY A 261 -1.91 0.78 14.95
C GLY A 261 -2.73 0.32 16.15
N ASP A 262 -3.99 0.08 15.87
CA ASP A 262 -4.96 -0.47 16.82
C ASP A 262 -5.74 -1.62 16.15
N PRO A 263 -5.51 -2.88 16.55
CA PRO A 263 -6.17 -4.02 15.92
C PRO A 263 -7.70 -4.02 16.09
N PHE A 264 -8.23 -3.20 17.02
CA PHE A 264 -9.68 -3.06 17.25
C PHE A 264 -10.32 -1.94 16.41
N GLN A 265 -9.51 -1.11 15.72
CA GLN A 265 -9.98 -0.04 14.84
C GLN A 265 -9.93 -0.40 13.34
N SER A 266 -9.60 -1.62 12.96
CA SER A 266 -9.59 -2.05 11.57
C SER A 266 -11.01 -2.04 10.97
N ILE A 267 -11.29 -1.11 10.06
CA ILE A 267 -12.59 -0.94 9.40
C ILE A 267 -12.54 -1.17 7.90
N TYR A 268 -11.35 -1.45 7.33
CA TYR A 268 -11.15 -1.61 5.88
C TYR A 268 -10.98 -3.07 5.43
N ARG A 269 -11.53 -4.04 6.20
CA ARG A 269 -11.49 -5.46 5.83
C ARG A 269 -12.07 -5.72 4.43
N PHE A 270 -13.12 -5.00 4.05
CA PHE A 270 -13.74 -5.07 2.71
C PHE A 270 -12.83 -4.59 1.58
N ARG A 271 -11.68 -3.95 1.88
CA ARG A 271 -10.61 -3.57 0.96
C ARG A 271 -9.37 -4.45 1.08
N GLY A 272 -9.49 -5.62 1.71
CA GLY A 272 -8.38 -6.55 1.91
C GLY A 272 -7.46 -6.24 3.09
N ALA A 273 -7.84 -5.32 4.00
CA ALA A 273 -7.09 -5.09 5.23
C ALA A 273 -7.05 -6.36 6.09
N ASP A 274 -5.87 -6.69 6.60
CA ASP A 274 -5.66 -7.84 7.47
C ASP A 274 -5.04 -7.40 8.81
N ARG A 275 -5.88 -7.21 9.82
CA ARG A 275 -5.44 -6.82 11.17
C ARG A 275 -4.43 -7.78 11.80
N ARG A 276 -4.38 -9.04 11.31
CA ARG A 276 -3.41 -10.03 11.80
C ARG A 276 -1.98 -9.61 11.52
N LEU A 277 -1.73 -8.85 10.45
CA LEU A 277 -0.42 -8.30 10.14
C LEU A 277 0.17 -7.48 11.30
N LEU A 278 -0.68 -6.73 12.02
CA LEU A 278 -0.25 -5.96 13.20
C LEU A 278 -0.07 -6.86 14.43
N VAL A 279 -1.00 -7.79 14.66
CA VAL A 279 -0.97 -8.69 15.83
C VAL A 279 0.19 -9.68 15.74
N GLU A 280 0.45 -10.19 14.54
CA GLU A 280 1.50 -11.19 14.27
C GLU A 280 2.85 -10.56 13.92
N PHE A 281 2.95 -9.24 13.89
CA PHE A 281 4.17 -8.52 13.55
C PHE A 281 5.40 -8.98 14.35
N PRO A 282 5.33 -9.21 15.69
CA PRO A 282 6.47 -9.70 16.45
C PRO A 282 6.93 -11.11 16.02
N ASN A 283 6.05 -11.92 15.47
CA ASN A 283 6.38 -13.25 14.98
C ASN A 283 6.97 -13.20 13.55
N ALA A 284 6.51 -12.23 12.74
CA ALA A 284 6.98 -12.05 11.37
C ALA A 284 8.38 -11.41 11.29
N TYR A 285 8.72 -10.58 12.28
CA TYR A 285 10.00 -9.87 12.33
C TYR A 285 10.81 -10.27 13.56
N SER A 286 11.86 -11.04 13.33
CA SER A 286 12.76 -11.47 14.41
C SER A 286 13.39 -10.28 15.13
N GLY A 287 13.33 -10.29 16.46
CA GLY A 287 13.84 -9.18 17.29
C GLY A 287 12.92 -7.96 17.38
N ALA A 288 11.65 -8.08 16.96
CA ALA A 288 10.67 -7.00 17.10
C ALA A 288 10.46 -6.61 18.57
N GLN A 289 10.39 -5.29 18.78
CA GLN A 289 10.14 -4.66 20.08
C GLN A 289 8.67 -4.21 20.18
#